data_ad9736c465df46d39282712f6f1e14c8
#
_entry.id   ad9736c465df46d39282712f6f1e14c8
#
_cell.length_a   1.000
_cell.length_b   1.000
_cell.length_c   1.000
_cell.angle_alpha   90.00
_cell.angle_beta   90.00
_cell.angle_gamma   90.00
#
_symmetry.space_group_name_H-M   'P 1'
#
loop_
_entity.id
_entity.type
_entity.pdbx_description
1 polymer ?
#
loop_
_entity_poly.entity_id
_entity_poly.type
_entity_poly.pdbx_seq_one_letter_code
_entity_poly.pdbx_strand_id
1 'polypeptide(L)'
;YAILESGVKTLVFSADAADSALYSKLRVNGKLEKIVTNIKKFQEIRTKNYPNSKIITRVAGVKVNNQQNLDDMEKYWGDFVDQVAFVNYVPWENVYESKYSGIQTPCSDLWRRMFVWWDGKVNPCDVDYKSKLSVGDIKNGNISELWKSDDYNKLRQRHESKLRNDTSPCNRCVVV
;
A
#
# COMPACT_ATOMS: atom_id res chain seq x y z
N TYR A 1 -18.63 14.68 6.57
CA TYR A 1 -19.83 14.51 5.75
C TYR A 1 -19.44 14.00 4.35
N ALA A 2 -18.65 14.72 3.55
CA ALA A 2 -18.33 14.36 2.17
C ALA A 2 -17.87 12.89 1.96
N ILE A 3 -17.07 12.34 2.86
CA ILE A 3 -16.65 10.91 2.80
C ILE A 3 -17.87 9.97 2.95
N LEU A 4 -18.78 10.28 3.86
CA LEU A 4 -19.98 9.46 4.11
C LEU A 4 -20.98 9.51 2.95
N GLU A 5 -20.94 10.56 2.14
CA GLU A 5 -21.81 10.81 0.99
C GLU A 5 -21.16 10.36 -0.35
N SER A 6 -19.84 10.10 -0.35
CA SER A 6 -19.08 9.80 -1.58
C SER A 6 -19.32 8.41 -2.16
N GLY A 7 -19.98 7.50 -1.42
CA GLY A 7 -20.15 6.11 -1.83
C GLY A 7 -18.91 5.22 -1.65
N VAL A 8 -17.85 5.72 -1.01
CA VAL A 8 -16.67 4.92 -0.66
C VAL A 8 -17.06 3.76 0.25
N LYS A 9 -16.50 2.57 -0.01
CA LYS A 9 -16.83 1.36 0.76
C LYS A 9 -15.94 1.16 1.97
N THR A 10 -14.69 1.57 1.88
CA THR A 10 -13.71 1.41 2.97
C THR A 10 -12.94 2.69 3.18
N LEU A 11 -12.88 3.15 4.42
CA LEU A 11 -12.05 4.27 4.86
C LEU A 11 -10.89 3.73 5.68
N VAL A 12 -9.67 3.96 5.21
CA VAL A 12 -8.46 3.47 5.88
C VAL A 12 -7.72 4.60 6.57
N PHE A 13 -7.39 4.40 7.83
CA PHE A 13 -6.51 5.26 8.62
C PHE A 13 -5.15 4.59 8.75
N SER A 14 -4.10 5.23 8.27
CA SER A 14 -2.74 4.70 8.39
C SER A 14 -2.15 5.02 9.76
N ALA A 15 -1.88 3.97 10.57
CA ALA A 15 -1.27 4.11 11.88
C ALA A 15 -0.37 2.90 12.20
N ASP A 16 0.88 3.17 12.58
CA ASP A 16 1.90 2.13 12.76
C ASP A 16 2.20 1.84 14.24
N ALA A 17 1.52 2.50 15.16
CA ALA A 17 1.67 2.26 16.61
C ALA A 17 0.41 2.61 17.37
N ALA A 18 0.28 2.06 18.58
CA ALA A 18 -0.75 2.36 19.58
C ALA A 18 -0.22 3.16 20.78
N ASP A 19 1.07 3.45 20.79
CA ASP A 19 1.76 4.27 21.77
C ASP A 19 2.22 5.59 21.15
N SER A 20 2.02 6.71 21.87
CA SER A 20 2.31 8.05 21.35
C SER A 20 3.78 8.30 21.05
N ALA A 21 4.70 7.76 21.87
CA ALA A 21 6.13 7.97 21.68
C ALA A 21 6.62 7.19 20.44
N LEU A 22 6.19 5.93 20.32
CA LEU A 22 6.51 5.10 19.17
C LEU A 22 5.84 5.64 17.89
N TYR A 23 4.58 6.07 17.99
CA TYR A 23 3.85 6.66 16.86
C TYR A 23 4.58 7.89 16.29
N SER A 24 4.98 8.82 17.16
CA SER A 24 5.70 10.04 16.74
C SER A 24 7.06 9.74 16.12
N LYS A 25 7.71 8.66 16.55
CA LYS A 25 8.99 8.19 15.98
C LYS A 25 8.81 7.58 14.58
N LEU A 26 7.78 6.76 14.39
CA LEU A 26 7.50 6.08 13.11
C LEU A 26 6.82 7.03 12.09
N ARG A 27 5.97 7.93 12.58
CA ARG A 27 5.27 8.95 11.78
C ARG A 27 5.78 10.32 12.17
N VAL A 28 6.89 10.74 11.56
CA VAL A 28 7.54 12.02 11.85
C VAL A 28 6.51 13.17 11.84
N ASN A 29 6.48 13.97 12.92
CA ASN A 29 5.47 15.01 13.18
C ASN A 29 4.03 14.50 13.37
N GLY A 30 3.79 13.18 13.39
CA GLY A 30 2.50 12.59 13.70
C GLY A 30 2.15 12.70 15.19
N LYS A 31 0.87 12.91 15.49
CA LYS A 31 0.34 12.90 16.86
C LYS A 31 -0.77 11.85 16.94
N LEU A 32 -0.57 10.84 17.77
CA LEU A 32 -1.52 9.73 17.94
C LEU A 32 -2.90 10.23 18.37
N GLU A 33 -2.92 11.17 19.32
CA GLU A 33 -4.14 11.74 19.89
C GLU A 33 -4.99 12.43 18.83
N LYS A 34 -4.35 13.07 17.84
CA LYS A 34 -5.04 13.75 16.73
C LYS A 34 -5.76 12.74 15.85
N ILE A 35 -5.11 11.60 15.53
CA ILE A 35 -5.75 10.55 14.73
C ILE A 35 -6.91 9.93 15.49
N VAL A 36 -6.71 9.57 16.76
CA VAL A 36 -7.76 8.99 17.60
C VAL A 36 -8.96 9.95 17.68
N THR A 37 -8.72 11.23 17.91
CA THR A 37 -9.76 12.24 17.94
C THR A 37 -10.54 12.32 16.63
N ASN A 38 -9.83 12.28 15.49
CA ASN A 38 -10.45 12.32 14.17
C ASN A 38 -11.29 11.07 13.89
N ILE A 39 -10.80 9.88 14.28
CA ILE A 39 -11.54 8.62 14.14
C ILE A 39 -12.82 8.66 14.99
N LYS A 40 -12.71 9.04 16.26
CA LYS A 40 -13.87 9.16 17.16
C LYS A 40 -14.93 10.13 16.59
N LYS A 41 -14.49 11.28 16.10
CA LYS A 41 -15.38 12.26 15.48
C LYS A 41 -16.06 11.71 14.22
N PHE A 42 -15.34 10.96 13.40
CA PHE A 42 -15.91 10.29 12.23
C PHE A 42 -16.98 9.28 12.64
N GLN A 43 -16.70 8.44 13.65
CA GLN A 43 -17.63 7.44 14.16
C GLN A 43 -18.89 8.09 14.76
N GLU A 44 -18.72 9.18 15.52
CA GLU A 44 -19.85 9.95 16.06
C GLU A 44 -20.76 10.46 14.94
N ILE A 45 -20.18 11.11 13.91
CA ILE A 45 -20.95 11.63 12.77
C ILE A 45 -21.62 10.46 12.01
N ARG A 46 -20.89 9.35 11.77
CA ARG A 46 -21.43 8.16 11.11
C ARG A 46 -22.67 7.65 11.86
N THR A 47 -22.54 7.42 13.15
CA THR A 47 -23.62 6.86 13.97
C THR A 47 -24.82 7.79 14.06
N LYS A 48 -24.58 9.09 14.27
CA LYS A 48 -25.64 10.07 14.48
C LYS A 48 -26.38 10.46 13.19
N ASN A 49 -25.64 10.71 12.11
CA ASN A 49 -26.19 11.30 10.89
C ASN A 49 -26.36 10.29 9.75
N TYR A 50 -25.65 9.16 9.78
CA TYR A 50 -25.65 8.15 8.73
C TYR A 50 -25.76 6.72 9.29
N PRO A 51 -26.80 6.40 10.09
CA PRO A 51 -26.90 5.11 10.80
C PRO A 51 -26.95 3.90 9.85
N ASN A 52 -27.33 4.11 8.59
CA ASN A 52 -27.38 3.07 7.55
C ASN A 52 -26.11 3.01 6.70
N SER A 53 -25.07 3.78 7.03
CA SER A 53 -23.80 3.77 6.30
C SER A 53 -23.16 2.37 6.31
N LYS A 54 -22.75 1.90 5.13
CA LYS A 54 -22.04 0.62 4.94
C LYS A 54 -20.53 0.79 4.85
N ILE A 55 -20.03 2.00 5.13
CA ILE A 55 -18.58 2.26 5.11
C ILE A 55 -17.91 1.44 6.21
N ILE A 56 -16.94 0.64 5.82
CA ILE A 56 -16.05 -0.08 6.74
C ILE A 56 -14.88 0.83 7.07
N THR A 57 -14.65 1.07 8.36
CA THR A 57 -13.46 1.77 8.83
C THR A 57 -12.35 0.78 9.15
N ARG A 58 -11.12 1.10 8.75
CA ARG A 58 -9.97 0.23 8.99
C ARG A 58 -8.77 1.06 9.46
N VAL A 59 -8.09 0.60 10.48
CA VAL A 59 -6.71 1.00 10.73
C VAL A 59 -5.78 0.03 10.02
N ALA A 60 -4.84 0.57 9.25
CA ALA A 60 -3.79 -0.21 8.60
C ALA A 60 -2.41 0.35 8.99
N GLY A 61 -1.46 -0.53 9.23
CA GLY A 61 -0.10 -0.14 9.59
C GLY A 61 0.94 -1.16 9.13
N VAL A 62 2.20 -0.76 9.23
CA VAL A 62 3.36 -1.58 8.88
C VAL A 62 4.15 -1.90 10.15
N LYS A 63 4.40 -3.18 10.39
CA LYS A 63 5.32 -3.63 11.44
C LYS A 63 6.75 -3.48 10.95
N VAL A 64 7.44 -2.45 11.43
CA VAL A 64 8.81 -2.12 11.05
C VAL A 64 9.84 -2.82 11.96
N ASN A 65 9.51 -3.00 13.24
CA ASN A 65 10.42 -3.60 14.21
C ASN A 65 9.66 -4.25 15.39
N ASN A 66 10.41 -4.86 16.31
CA ASN A 66 9.85 -5.58 17.46
C ASN A 66 9.31 -4.69 18.60
N GLN A 67 9.46 -3.37 18.51
CA GLN A 67 8.82 -2.44 19.46
C GLN A 67 7.30 -2.33 19.23
N GLN A 68 6.83 -2.76 18.07
CA GLN A 68 5.41 -2.82 17.71
C GLN A 68 4.85 -4.19 18.11
N ASN A 69 4.15 -4.26 19.25
CA ASN A 69 3.36 -5.43 19.62
C ASN A 69 2.04 -5.41 18.85
N LEU A 70 1.82 -6.38 17.98
CA LEU A 70 0.64 -6.41 17.10
C LEU A 70 -0.64 -6.69 17.86
N ASP A 71 -0.60 -7.52 18.90
CA ASP A 71 -1.77 -7.86 19.72
C ASP A 71 -2.27 -6.64 20.49
N ASP A 72 -1.35 -5.86 21.09
CA ASP A 72 -1.67 -4.61 21.77
C ASP A 72 -2.22 -3.56 20.78
N MET A 73 -1.64 -3.50 19.59
CA MET A 73 -2.11 -2.58 18.52
C MET A 73 -3.49 -2.98 18.03
N GLU A 74 -3.75 -4.26 17.80
CA GLU A 74 -5.05 -4.76 17.37
C GLU A 74 -6.12 -4.47 18.42
N LYS A 75 -5.83 -4.75 19.70
CA LYS A 75 -6.71 -4.44 20.82
C LYS A 75 -7.00 -2.94 20.92
N TYR A 76 -5.95 -2.10 20.89
CA TYR A 76 -6.11 -0.65 21.01
C TYR A 76 -6.94 -0.04 19.87
N TRP A 77 -6.63 -0.40 18.62
CA TRP A 77 -7.32 0.17 17.46
C TRP A 77 -8.71 -0.44 17.25
N GLY A 78 -8.92 -1.69 17.66
CA GLY A 78 -10.22 -2.38 17.58
C GLY A 78 -11.34 -1.67 18.32
N ASP A 79 -11.02 -0.88 19.36
CA ASP A 79 -12.00 -0.05 20.07
C ASP A 79 -12.53 1.13 19.23
N PHE A 80 -11.87 1.48 18.13
CA PHE A 80 -12.18 2.68 17.36
C PHE A 80 -12.65 2.42 15.93
N VAL A 81 -12.35 1.25 15.35
CA VAL A 81 -12.61 0.94 13.93
C VAL A 81 -13.19 -0.45 13.75
N ASP A 82 -13.82 -0.69 12.60
CA ASP A 82 -14.44 -1.98 12.29
C ASP A 82 -13.40 -3.07 11.97
N GLN A 83 -12.20 -2.71 11.50
CA GLN A 83 -11.14 -3.65 11.12
C GLN A 83 -9.76 -3.09 11.45
N VAL A 84 -8.85 -3.99 11.83
CA VAL A 84 -7.43 -3.69 12.03
C VAL A 84 -6.61 -4.61 11.13
N ALA A 85 -5.59 -4.08 10.44
CA ALA A 85 -4.73 -4.86 9.56
C ALA A 85 -3.28 -4.34 9.62
N PHE A 86 -2.35 -5.23 9.94
CA PHE A 86 -0.93 -4.92 9.91
C PHE A 86 -0.22 -5.84 8.92
N VAL A 87 0.76 -5.29 8.23
CA VAL A 87 1.66 -6.03 7.34
C VAL A 87 3.09 -5.89 7.83
N ASN A 88 3.90 -6.91 7.62
CA ASN A 88 5.33 -6.80 7.90
C ASN A 88 5.97 -5.85 6.88
N TYR A 89 6.93 -5.06 7.37
CA TYR A 89 7.75 -4.23 6.52
C TYR A 89 8.56 -5.10 5.55
N VAL A 90 8.53 -4.72 4.29
CA VAL A 90 9.34 -5.33 3.23
C VAL A 90 10.34 -4.26 2.75
N PRO A 91 11.66 -4.47 2.94
CA PRO A 91 12.67 -3.49 2.54
C PRO A 91 12.79 -3.43 1.01
N TRP A 92 12.28 -2.35 0.42
CA TRP A 92 12.33 -2.12 -1.04
C TRP A 92 12.91 -0.75 -1.43
N GLU A 93 13.21 0.11 -0.46
CA GLU A 93 13.69 1.48 -0.68
C GLU A 93 15.00 1.53 -1.47
N ASN A 94 15.84 0.52 -1.30
CA ASN A 94 17.13 0.43 -1.98
C ASN A 94 17.17 -0.74 -2.97
N VAL A 95 16.03 -1.09 -3.56
CA VAL A 95 15.93 -2.26 -4.45
C VAL A 95 16.98 -2.29 -5.56
N TYR A 96 17.40 -1.13 -6.08
CA TYR A 96 18.39 -1.05 -7.14
C TYR A 96 19.83 -1.32 -6.68
N GLU A 97 20.10 -1.26 -5.38
CA GLU A 97 21.41 -1.44 -4.76
C GLU A 97 21.48 -2.66 -3.84
N SER A 98 20.32 -3.26 -3.55
CA SER A 98 20.25 -4.48 -2.72
C SER A 98 20.91 -5.68 -3.42
N LYS A 99 21.20 -6.73 -2.64
CA LYS A 99 21.73 -7.99 -3.18
C LYS A 99 20.69 -8.67 -4.08
N TYR A 100 21.16 -9.50 -5.00
CA TYR A 100 20.26 -10.34 -5.79
C TYR A 100 19.42 -11.25 -4.87
N SER A 101 18.13 -11.31 -5.14
CA SER A 101 17.20 -12.09 -4.32
C SER A 101 17.24 -13.60 -4.63
N GLY A 102 17.66 -13.98 -5.84
CA GLY A 102 17.61 -15.35 -6.32
C GLY A 102 16.20 -15.89 -6.59
N ILE A 103 15.16 -15.06 -6.39
CA ILE A 103 13.76 -15.46 -6.55
C ILE A 103 13.42 -15.56 -8.03
N GLN A 104 12.99 -16.76 -8.47
CA GLN A 104 12.53 -16.99 -9.85
C GLN A 104 11.02 -17.02 -9.98
N THR A 105 10.27 -17.13 -8.86
CA THR A 105 8.81 -17.12 -8.85
C THR A 105 8.28 -15.83 -9.49
N PRO A 106 7.33 -15.92 -10.42
CA PRO A 106 6.68 -14.75 -10.99
C PRO A 106 6.08 -13.85 -9.91
N CYS A 107 6.26 -12.54 -10.04
CA CYS A 107 5.65 -11.59 -9.12
C CYS A 107 4.16 -11.45 -9.43
N SER A 108 3.30 -11.76 -8.45
CA SER A 108 1.84 -11.70 -8.62
C SER A 108 1.31 -10.29 -8.93
N ASP A 109 2.04 -9.24 -8.56
CA ASP A 109 1.63 -7.85 -8.80
C ASP A 109 1.49 -7.52 -10.29
N LEU A 110 2.26 -8.17 -11.17
CA LEU A 110 2.17 -7.98 -12.62
C LEU A 110 0.80 -8.37 -13.20
N TRP A 111 -0.02 -9.16 -12.49
CA TRP A 111 -1.36 -9.58 -12.91
C TRP A 111 -2.49 -8.99 -12.06
N ARG A 112 -2.14 -8.25 -10.99
CA ARG A 112 -3.14 -7.78 -10.03
C ARG A 112 -3.28 -6.27 -9.98
N ARG A 113 -2.22 -5.52 -10.28
CA ARG A 113 -2.18 -4.07 -10.09
C ARG A 113 -1.25 -3.37 -11.07
N MET A 114 -1.42 -2.07 -11.15
CA MET A 114 -0.65 -1.12 -11.91
C MET A 114 -0.60 0.18 -11.10
N PHE A 115 0.49 0.88 -11.16
CA PHE A 115 0.69 2.13 -10.41
C PHE A 115 0.81 3.29 -11.40
N VAL A 116 0.07 4.35 -11.12
CA VAL A 116 0.18 5.61 -11.86
C VAL A 116 0.86 6.62 -10.95
N TRP A 117 2.02 7.08 -11.33
CA TRP A 117 2.74 8.09 -10.59
C TRP A 117 2.13 9.48 -10.81
N TRP A 118 2.47 10.40 -9.92
CA TRP A 118 1.98 11.79 -9.95
C TRP A 118 2.29 12.54 -11.25
N ASP A 119 3.36 12.16 -11.98
CA ASP A 119 3.77 12.72 -13.26
C ASP A 119 3.07 12.07 -14.47
N GLY A 120 2.26 11.04 -14.23
CA GLY A 120 1.52 10.30 -15.27
C GLY A 120 2.19 9.01 -15.74
N LYS A 121 3.42 8.73 -15.29
CA LYS A 121 4.10 7.48 -15.63
C LYS A 121 3.36 6.28 -15.03
N VAL A 122 3.28 5.22 -15.81
CA VAL A 122 2.61 3.99 -15.42
C VAL A 122 3.63 2.89 -15.22
N ASN A 123 3.68 2.39 -13.99
CA ASN A 123 4.61 1.37 -13.55
C ASN A 123 3.90 0.06 -13.19
N PRO A 124 4.56 -1.09 -13.39
CA PRO A 124 4.01 -2.39 -13.01
C PRO A 124 3.96 -2.62 -11.49
N CYS A 125 4.78 -1.90 -10.71
CA CYS A 125 4.82 -1.97 -9.25
C CYS A 125 5.38 -0.69 -8.65
N ASP A 126 5.18 -0.49 -7.35
CA ASP A 126 5.68 0.64 -6.56
C ASP A 126 7.15 0.49 -6.16
N VAL A 127 7.68 -0.74 -6.15
CA VAL A 127 9.09 -1.01 -5.86
C VAL A 127 10.02 -0.41 -6.92
N ASP A 128 9.56 -0.32 -8.17
CA ASP A 128 10.28 0.36 -9.26
C ASP A 128 10.15 1.88 -9.19
N TYR A 129 10.62 2.49 -8.10
CA TYR A 129 10.51 3.94 -7.88
C TYR A 129 11.30 4.80 -8.86
N LYS A 130 12.23 4.21 -9.64
CA LYS A 130 12.94 4.90 -10.73
C LYS A 130 12.25 4.76 -12.08
N SER A 131 11.10 4.07 -12.13
CA SER A 131 10.32 3.84 -13.36
C SER A 131 11.11 3.23 -14.52
N LYS A 132 12.05 2.32 -14.21
CA LYS A 132 12.83 1.61 -15.25
C LYS A 132 12.00 0.59 -16.03
N LEU A 133 10.92 0.11 -15.43
CA LEU A 133 9.96 -0.82 -16.03
C LEU A 133 8.66 -0.10 -16.43
N SER A 134 8.68 1.22 -16.56
CA SER A 134 7.50 1.97 -16.95
C SER A 134 6.98 1.47 -18.30
N VAL A 135 5.68 1.24 -18.36
CA VAL A 135 4.98 0.72 -19.54
C VAL A 135 4.29 1.81 -20.34
N GLY A 136 4.47 3.08 -19.96
CA GLY A 136 3.94 4.24 -20.67
C GLY A 136 3.51 5.37 -19.75
N ASP A 137 2.75 6.30 -20.31
CA ASP A 137 2.24 7.49 -19.64
C ASP A 137 0.74 7.64 -19.94
N ILE A 138 -0.09 7.86 -18.93
CA ILE A 138 -1.54 8.05 -19.08
C ILE A 138 -1.91 9.30 -19.89
N LYS A 139 -0.99 10.25 -20.05
CA LYS A 139 -1.19 11.42 -20.90
C LYS A 139 -1.28 11.07 -22.39
N ASN A 140 -0.70 9.91 -22.77
CA ASN A 140 -0.59 9.46 -24.17
C ASN A 140 -1.45 8.22 -24.46
N GLY A 141 -2.26 7.75 -23.51
CA GLY A 141 -3.08 6.55 -23.66
C GLY A 141 -4.00 6.33 -22.47
N ASN A 142 -4.75 5.24 -22.49
CA ASN A 142 -5.59 4.86 -21.37
C ASN A 142 -5.03 3.66 -20.59
N ILE A 143 -5.43 3.52 -19.34
CA ILE A 143 -4.94 2.47 -18.42
C ILE A 143 -5.17 1.07 -19.01
N SER A 144 -6.31 0.84 -19.67
CA SER A 144 -6.64 -0.50 -20.22
C SER A 144 -5.73 -0.88 -21.39
N GLU A 145 -5.33 0.08 -22.21
CA GLU A 145 -4.37 -0.14 -23.28
C GLU A 145 -2.98 -0.40 -22.74
N LEU A 146 -2.53 0.40 -21.77
CA LEU A 146 -1.23 0.22 -21.13
C LEU A 146 -1.15 -1.13 -20.39
N TRP A 147 -2.23 -1.55 -19.72
CA TRP A 147 -2.30 -2.88 -19.08
C TRP A 147 -2.12 -4.04 -20.06
N LYS A 148 -2.58 -3.87 -21.31
CA LYS A 148 -2.50 -4.86 -22.39
C LYS A 148 -1.33 -4.63 -23.34
N SER A 149 -0.49 -3.62 -23.09
CA SER A 149 0.61 -3.26 -23.97
C SER A 149 1.62 -4.39 -24.14
N ASP A 150 2.34 -4.37 -25.26
CA ASP A 150 3.42 -5.32 -25.53
C ASP A 150 4.50 -5.28 -24.48
N ASP A 151 4.85 -4.11 -23.96
CA ASP A 151 5.90 -3.97 -22.96
C ASP A 151 5.47 -4.58 -21.62
N TYR A 152 4.20 -4.41 -21.22
CA TYR A 152 3.69 -5.08 -20.03
C TYR A 152 3.64 -6.61 -20.22
N ASN A 153 3.22 -7.07 -21.39
CA ASN A 153 3.15 -8.49 -21.71
C ASN A 153 4.55 -9.13 -21.81
N LYS A 154 5.53 -8.45 -22.38
CA LYS A 154 6.94 -8.89 -22.39
C LYS A 154 7.48 -9.07 -20.96
N LEU A 155 7.16 -8.13 -20.06
CA LEU A 155 7.57 -8.24 -18.66
C LEU A 155 6.94 -9.47 -17.97
N ARG A 156 5.64 -9.72 -18.18
CA ARG A 156 4.95 -10.92 -17.71
C ARG A 156 5.60 -12.19 -18.23
N GLN A 157 5.83 -12.27 -19.55
CA GLN A 157 6.47 -13.41 -20.20
C GLN A 157 7.88 -13.69 -19.63
N ARG A 158 8.68 -12.66 -19.37
CA ARG A 158 10.01 -12.83 -18.72
C ARG A 158 9.87 -13.47 -17.35
N HIS A 159 8.87 -13.08 -16.55
CA HIS A 159 8.60 -13.69 -15.25
C HIS A 159 8.14 -15.15 -15.36
N GLU A 160 7.24 -15.45 -16.29
CA GLU A 160 6.76 -16.82 -16.56
C GLU A 160 7.87 -17.73 -17.06
N SER A 161 8.78 -17.20 -17.87
CA SER A 161 9.95 -17.92 -18.40
C SER A 161 11.12 -18.02 -17.39
N LYS A 162 10.90 -17.67 -16.11
CA LYS A 162 11.93 -17.69 -15.04
C LYS A 162 13.10 -16.72 -15.28
N LEU A 163 12.93 -15.74 -16.13
CA LEU A 163 13.93 -14.70 -16.44
C LEU A 163 13.82 -13.48 -15.51
N ARG A 164 13.18 -13.63 -14.35
CA ARG A 164 13.05 -12.57 -13.35
C ARG A 164 14.44 -12.10 -12.88
N ASN A 165 15.39 -13.01 -12.73
CA ASN A 165 16.76 -12.71 -12.31
C ASN A 165 17.54 -11.85 -13.31
N ASP A 166 17.10 -11.79 -14.57
CA ASP A 166 17.72 -10.96 -15.61
C ASP A 166 16.96 -9.63 -15.81
N THR A 167 15.99 -9.33 -14.92
CA THR A 167 15.14 -8.15 -15.02
C THR A 167 15.36 -7.23 -13.81
N SER A 168 16.05 -6.12 -13.99
CA SER A 168 16.22 -5.10 -12.94
C SER A 168 14.98 -4.21 -12.87
N PRO A 169 14.46 -3.89 -11.67
CA PRO A 169 14.94 -4.24 -10.33
C PRO A 169 14.38 -5.57 -9.79
N CYS A 170 13.59 -6.32 -10.55
CA CYS A 170 12.91 -7.56 -10.11
C CYS A 170 13.90 -8.61 -9.57
N ASN A 171 15.12 -8.66 -10.10
CA ASN A 171 16.19 -9.55 -9.68
C ASN A 171 16.71 -9.30 -8.25
N ARG A 172 16.37 -8.16 -7.68
CA ARG A 172 16.76 -7.75 -6.32
C ARG A 172 15.56 -7.61 -5.38
N CYS A 173 14.36 -7.66 -5.94
CA CYS A 173 13.11 -7.52 -5.20
C CYS A 173 12.73 -8.83 -4.51
N VAL A 174 12.27 -8.74 -3.25
CA VAL A 174 11.82 -9.88 -2.43
C VAL A 174 10.31 -10.09 -2.45
N VAL A 175 9.57 -9.23 -3.14
CA VAL A 175 8.10 -9.35 -3.31
C VAL A 175 7.77 -10.45 -4.33
N VAL A 176 6.81 -11.30 -4.01
CA VAL A 176 6.31 -12.39 -4.89
C VAL A 176 4.81 -12.36 -5.03
#